data_6df56a0abe971d3058e43fb091f64863
#
_entry.id   6df56a0abe971d3058e43fb091f64863
#
_cell.length_a   1.000
_cell.length_b   1.000
_cell.length_c   1.000
_cell.angle_alpha   90.00
_cell.angle_beta   90.00
_cell.angle_gamma   90.00
#
_symmetry.space_group_name_H-M   'P 1'
#
loop_
_entity.id
_entity.type
_entity.pdbx_description
1 polymer ?
#
loop_
_entity_poly.entity_id
_entity_poly.type
_entity_poly.pdbx_seq_one_letter_code
_entity_poly.pdbx_strand_id
1 'polypeptide(L)'
;MRINVHAGHNFKVPGASGIFSETSEDRKVKDLVIRKLQAAGHTVYDCTDESSGTVNGNLAAIVANCNAHAVDLDVSIHFNCYNGQAHGTEVFIYNWGSAAESYAQRIADRIGELGYTKRGGGVKTNPSLYVLRHTASPALLVECCFCDSAEDAGKYTAEKMANAIVAGITGSAMSGNTPSGNTKNWLSRGDIGTEVTAWQKTLNTFGSGVNVDGDFGPDTETQTIRVQRLVGANPDGCVGEKTKSAVSAYLKKNNWIQVRDGRWWYRHADGGYTRNDWEKIGGVWFFFDGSGWMMTGWIEWKDNWYYLKANGAMTADELVRTGGNVYYVDKSGKMCYTDKTGALL
;
A
#
# COMPACT_ATOMS: atom_id res chain seq x y z
N MET A 1 19.21 -16.86 -12.43
CA MET A 1 19.99 -16.89 -11.17
C MET A 1 19.11 -17.36 -10.03
N ARG A 2 19.71 -17.91 -8.99
CA ARG A 2 19.11 -18.13 -7.67
C ARG A 2 19.66 -17.06 -6.73
N ILE A 3 18.82 -16.36 -5.99
CA ILE A 3 19.23 -15.18 -5.23
C ILE A 3 18.51 -15.20 -3.87
N ASN A 4 19.24 -15.02 -2.78
CA ASN A 4 18.65 -14.69 -1.49
C ASN A 4 18.57 -13.17 -1.34
N VAL A 5 17.47 -12.68 -0.82
CA VAL A 5 17.30 -11.25 -0.48
C VAL A 5 16.70 -11.15 0.90
N HIS A 6 17.21 -10.23 1.72
CA HIS A 6 16.66 -9.99 3.05
C HIS A 6 16.80 -8.53 3.47
N ALA A 7 15.90 -8.08 4.34
CA ALA A 7 16.05 -6.87 5.11
C ALA A 7 16.99 -7.11 6.31
N GLY A 8 17.72 -6.08 6.72
CA GLY A 8 18.76 -6.21 7.76
C GLY A 8 18.24 -6.28 9.18
N HIS A 9 17.08 -5.74 9.44
CA HIS A 9 16.50 -5.58 10.79
C HIS A 9 15.08 -6.17 10.85
N ASN A 10 14.50 -6.23 12.05
CA ASN A 10 13.07 -6.55 12.23
C ASN A 10 12.43 -5.56 13.22
N PHE A 11 11.09 -5.58 13.35
CA PHE A 11 10.39 -4.63 14.23
C PHE A 11 10.61 -4.85 15.74
N LYS A 12 11.16 -5.99 16.15
CA LYS A 12 11.56 -6.26 17.54
C LYS A 12 13.00 -5.81 17.81
N VAL A 13 13.81 -5.76 16.77
CA VAL A 13 15.21 -5.31 16.77
C VAL A 13 15.38 -4.29 15.64
N PRO A 14 14.80 -3.09 15.80
CA PRO A 14 14.77 -2.10 14.75
C PRO A 14 16.16 -1.58 14.43
N GLY A 15 16.37 -1.22 13.16
CA GLY A 15 17.52 -0.49 12.69
C GLY A 15 17.44 0.99 13.01
N ALA A 16 18.21 1.78 12.29
CA ALA A 16 18.27 3.21 12.46
C ALA A 16 16.94 3.92 12.16
N SER A 17 16.75 5.09 12.76
CA SER A 17 15.61 5.97 12.51
C SER A 17 16.06 7.41 12.45
N GLY A 18 15.67 8.11 11.39
CA GLY A 18 15.95 9.50 11.15
C GLY A 18 14.72 10.20 10.56
N ILE A 19 14.82 10.72 9.35
CA ILE A 19 13.68 11.28 8.60
C ILE A 19 12.70 10.17 8.25
N PHE A 20 13.22 8.95 8.02
CA PHE A 20 12.44 7.74 7.88
C PHE A 20 13.07 6.57 8.68
N SER A 21 12.30 5.51 8.89
CA SER A 21 12.74 4.30 9.59
C SER A 21 13.42 3.34 8.62
N GLU A 22 14.66 2.95 8.89
CA GLU A 22 15.37 1.92 8.15
C GLU A 22 14.53 0.63 8.08
N THR A 23 14.06 0.11 9.23
CA THR A 23 13.30 -1.13 9.30
C THR A 23 12.03 -1.16 8.44
N SER A 24 11.41 -0.01 8.23
CA SER A 24 10.23 0.09 7.37
C SER A 24 10.61 0.17 5.89
N GLU A 25 11.68 0.88 5.57
CA GLU A 25 12.06 1.13 4.17
C GLU A 25 12.90 -0.01 3.58
N ASP A 26 13.75 -0.68 4.39
CA ASP A 26 14.48 -1.86 3.94
C ASP A 26 13.53 -2.98 3.47
N ARG A 27 12.37 -3.15 4.14
CA ARG A 27 11.33 -4.09 3.73
C ARG A 27 10.66 -3.69 2.43
N LYS A 28 10.33 -2.41 2.26
CA LYS A 28 9.73 -1.93 1.00
C LYS A 28 10.67 -2.16 -0.18
N VAL A 29 11.96 -1.83 -0.01
CA VAL A 29 12.97 -2.04 -1.06
C VAL A 29 13.16 -3.54 -1.30
N LYS A 30 13.33 -4.36 -0.24
CA LYS A 30 13.49 -5.80 -0.33
C LYS A 30 12.33 -6.46 -1.07
N ASP A 31 11.08 -6.13 -0.71
CA ASP A 31 9.88 -6.70 -1.33
C ASP A 31 9.80 -6.36 -2.82
N LEU A 32 10.15 -5.11 -3.18
CA LEU A 32 10.23 -4.68 -4.57
C LEU A 32 11.35 -5.40 -5.33
N VAL A 33 12.54 -5.56 -4.75
CA VAL A 33 13.67 -6.28 -5.35
C VAL A 33 13.29 -7.74 -5.62
N ILE A 34 12.71 -8.44 -4.63
CA ILE A 34 12.26 -9.83 -4.78
C ILE A 34 11.27 -9.95 -5.94
N ARG A 35 10.21 -9.14 -5.94
CA ARG A 35 9.19 -9.20 -7.00
C ARG A 35 9.75 -8.93 -8.39
N LYS A 36 10.60 -7.92 -8.52
CA LYS A 36 11.20 -7.54 -9.81
C LYS A 36 12.14 -8.63 -10.34
N LEU A 37 12.97 -9.22 -9.48
CA LEU A 37 13.85 -10.32 -9.86
C LEU A 37 13.04 -11.58 -10.24
N GLN A 38 11.95 -11.89 -9.51
CA GLN A 38 11.05 -12.99 -9.86
C GLN A 38 10.36 -12.74 -11.22
N ALA A 39 9.90 -11.51 -11.47
CA ALA A 39 9.31 -11.11 -12.74
C ALA A 39 10.32 -11.20 -13.90
N ALA A 40 11.61 -11.00 -13.62
CA ALA A 40 12.70 -11.19 -14.58
C ALA A 40 13.13 -12.68 -14.77
N GLY A 41 12.40 -13.62 -14.17
CA GLY A 41 12.64 -15.06 -14.34
C GLY A 41 13.71 -15.64 -13.41
N HIS A 42 14.09 -14.94 -12.34
CA HIS A 42 15.03 -15.46 -11.33
C HIS A 42 14.29 -16.22 -10.23
N THR A 43 14.94 -17.20 -9.60
CA THR A 43 14.47 -17.84 -8.38
C THR A 43 14.97 -17.02 -7.20
N VAL A 44 14.05 -16.47 -6.40
CA VAL A 44 14.41 -15.58 -5.29
C VAL A 44 13.78 -16.09 -3.98
N TYR A 45 14.58 -16.12 -2.94
CA TYR A 45 14.19 -16.52 -1.59
C TYR A 45 14.23 -15.30 -0.67
N ASP A 46 13.16 -15.08 0.09
CA ASP A 46 13.12 -14.10 1.18
C ASP A 46 13.73 -14.71 2.44
N CYS A 47 14.89 -14.23 2.83
CA CYS A 47 15.62 -14.71 4.00
C CYS A 47 15.51 -13.79 5.22
N THR A 48 14.57 -12.85 5.22
CA THR A 48 14.32 -11.91 6.32
C THR A 48 13.88 -12.66 7.59
N ASP A 49 14.43 -12.29 8.74
CA ASP A 49 13.89 -12.71 10.04
C ASP A 49 12.93 -11.68 10.61
N GLU A 50 11.73 -12.13 11.00
CA GLU A 50 10.68 -11.31 11.62
C GLU A 50 10.39 -11.69 13.08
N SER A 51 11.11 -12.68 13.60
CA SER A 51 10.76 -13.35 14.86
C SER A 51 11.70 -13.06 16.02
N SER A 52 12.98 -12.87 15.75
CA SER A 52 14.02 -12.73 16.78
C SER A 52 13.88 -11.41 17.56
N GLY A 53 14.10 -11.50 18.87
CA GLY A 53 14.03 -10.35 19.79
C GLY A 53 15.39 -9.81 20.21
N THR A 54 16.50 -10.27 19.60
CA THR A 54 17.87 -9.77 19.87
C THR A 54 18.64 -9.60 18.57
N VAL A 55 19.63 -8.69 18.57
CA VAL A 55 20.49 -8.44 17.40
C VAL A 55 21.17 -9.72 16.94
N ASN A 56 21.80 -10.46 17.86
CA ASN A 56 22.50 -11.69 17.53
C ASN A 56 21.53 -12.77 17.02
N GLY A 57 20.34 -12.86 17.59
CA GLY A 57 19.29 -13.79 17.13
C GLY A 57 18.83 -13.45 15.71
N ASN A 58 18.59 -12.18 15.42
CA ASN A 58 18.20 -11.71 14.10
C ASN A 58 19.27 -12.04 13.04
N LEU A 59 20.54 -11.70 13.31
CA LEU A 59 21.66 -12.00 12.42
C LEU A 59 21.83 -13.51 12.18
N ALA A 60 21.75 -14.32 13.25
CA ALA A 60 21.88 -15.77 13.14
C ALA A 60 20.73 -16.39 12.35
N ALA A 61 19.49 -15.92 12.54
CA ALA A 61 18.34 -16.41 11.81
C ALA A 61 18.41 -16.03 10.32
N ILE A 62 18.79 -14.80 9.98
CA ILE A 62 19.02 -14.39 8.59
C ILE A 62 20.04 -15.31 7.92
N VAL A 63 21.21 -15.50 8.55
CA VAL A 63 22.26 -16.37 8.00
C VAL A 63 21.79 -17.82 7.85
N ALA A 64 21.04 -18.36 8.82
CA ALA A 64 20.48 -19.70 8.72
C ALA A 64 19.50 -19.80 7.53
N ASN A 65 18.63 -18.81 7.35
CA ASN A 65 17.70 -18.74 6.21
C ASN A 65 18.46 -18.69 4.87
N CYS A 66 19.49 -17.83 4.78
CA CYS A 66 20.33 -17.74 3.58
C CYS A 66 21.02 -19.07 3.27
N ASN A 67 21.64 -19.69 4.27
CA ASN A 67 22.41 -20.93 4.11
C ASN A 67 21.54 -22.17 3.84
N ALA A 68 20.21 -22.06 4.03
CA ALA A 68 19.27 -23.09 3.61
C ALA A 68 19.13 -23.22 2.09
N HIS A 69 19.66 -22.26 1.34
CA HIS A 69 19.54 -22.18 -0.11
C HIS A 69 20.92 -22.01 -0.77
N ALA A 70 21.31 -22.94 -1.65
CA ALA A 70 22.48 -22.73 -2.52
C ALA A 70 22.10 -21.73 -3.63
N VAL A 71 22.69 -20.54 -3.61
CA VAL A 71 22.37 -19.42 -4.50
C VAL A 71 23.62 -18.82 -5.16
N ASP A 72 23.40 -18.03 -6.19
CA ASP A 72 24.47 -17.30 -6.90
C ASP A 72 24.87 -16.02 -6.15
N LEU A 73 23.96 -15.45 -5.36
CA LEU A 73 24.16 -14.19 -4.65
C LEU A 73 23.23 -14.06 -3.43
N ASP A 74 23.78 -13.60 -2.31
CA ASP A 74 23.05 -13.12 -1.13
C ASP A 74 23.05 -11.59 -1.10
N VAL A 75 21.87 -10.97 -0.94
CA VAL A 75 21.69 -9.52 -0.95
C VAL A 75 21.01 -9.05 0.34
N SER A 76 21.73 -8.28 1.14
CA SER A 76 21.25 -7.62 2.34
C SER A 76 20.88 -6.18 2.07
N ILE A 77 19.68 -5.75 2.45
CA ILE A 77 19.16 -4.39 2.23
C ILE A 77 19.15 -3.62 3.55
N HIS A 78 19.82 -2.48 3.56
CA HIS A 78 19.99 -1.59 4.71
C HIS A 78 19.86 -0.12 4.32
N PHE A 79 19.74 0.74 5.33
CA PHE A 79 19.87 2.19 5.23
C PHE A 79 20.82 2.70 6.31
N ASN A 80 21.76 3.53 5.93
CA ASN A 80 22.73 4.11 6.83
C ASN A 80 22.11 5.25 7.68
N CYS A 81 22.78 5.58 8.79
CA CYS A 81 22.48 6.72 9.64
C CYS A 81 23.76 7.21 10.31
N TYR A 82 23.92 8.53 10.48
CA TYR A 82 25.09 9.04 11.18
C TYR A 82 24.82 10.33 11.95
N ASN A 83 24.87 11.49 11.31
CA ASN A 83 24.81 12.80 11.96
C ASN A 83 23.92 13.82 11.23
N GLY A 84 23.07 13.39 10.33
CA GLY A 84 22.20 14.22 9.51
C GLY A 84 22.91 14.97 8.37
N GLN A 85 24.25 14.90 8.29
CA GLN A 85 25.06 15.55 7.26
C GLN A 85 25.69 14.55 6.29
N ALA A 86 25.93 13.33 6.75
CA ALA A 86 26.41 12.25 5.89
C ALA A 86 25.32 11.85 4.91
N HIS A 87 25.68 11.60 3.65
CA HIS A 87 24.76 11.26 2.57
C HIS A 87 25.42 10.33 1.55
N GLY A 88 24.59 9.66 0.73
CA GLY A 88 25.05 8.80 -0.36
C GLY A 88 24.90 7.30 -0.07
N THR A 89 25.40 6.49 -0.98
CA THR A 89 25.29 5.02 -0.96
C THR A 89 26.64 4.34 -0.76
N GLU A 90 26.60 3.17 -0.13
CA GLU A 90 27.74 2.28 0.05
C GLU A 90 27.29 0.82 -0.16
N VAL A 91 28.11 0.01 -0.84
CA VAL A 91 27.86 -1.42 -0.95
C VAL A 91 29.05 -2.17 -0.36
N PHE A 92 28.79 -3.01 0.62
CA PHE A 92 29.82 -3.78 1.30
C PHE A 92 29.90 -5.20 0.77
N ILE A 93 31.14 -5.68 0.61
CA ILE A 93 31.48 -7.07 0.32
C ILE A 93 32.46 -7.60 1.34
N TYR A 94 32.61 -8.92 1.46
CA TYR A 94 33.53 -9.51 2.43
C TYR A 94 34.99 -9.11 2.14
N ASN A 95 35.45 -9.32 0.90
CA ASN A 95 36.80 -8.95 0.44
C ASN A 95 36.80 -8.66 -1.07
N TRP A 96 37.85 -7.97 -1.54
CA TRP A 96 38.12 -7.79 -2.96
C TRP A 96 38.40 -9.14 -3.63
N GLY A 97 37.98 -9.30 -4.86
CA GLY A 97 38.04 -10.56 -5.60
C GLY A 97 36.90 -11.53 -5.28
N SER A 98 35.98 -11.15 -4.39
CA SER A 98 34.73 -11.91 -4.19
C SER A 98 33.89 -11.95 -5.45
N ALA A 99 33.20 -13.06 -5.69
CA ALA A 99 32.24 -13.15 -6.79
C ALA A 99 31.09 -12.12 -6.67
N ALA A 100 30.85 -11.56 -5.49
CA ALA A 100 29.88 -10.49 -5.28
C ALA A 100 30.36 -9.10 -5.75
N GLU A 101 31.68 -8.90 -5.98
CA GLU A 101 32.27 -7.59 -6.29
C GLU A 101 31.68 -6.94 -7.53
N SER A 102 31.55 -7.70 -8.61
CA SER A 102 30.99 -7.17 -9.85
C SER A 102 29.52 -6.75 -9.74
N TYR A 103 28.73 -7.43 -8.89
CA TYR A 103 27.37 -7.04 -8.58
C TYR A 103 27.34 -5.77 -7.70
N ALA A 104 28.18 -5.73 -6.67
CA ALA A 104 28.31 -4.59 -5.78
C ALA A 104 28.66 -3.31 -6.56
N GLN A 105 29.63 -3.39 -7.48
CA GLN A 105 30.03 -2.24 -8.30
C GLN A 105 28.87 -1.76 -9.17
N ARG A 106 28.18 -2.66 -9.87
CA ARG A 106 27.03 -2.27 -10.70
C ARG A 106 25.90 -1.68 -9.85
N ILE A 107 25.59 -2.24 -8.69
CA ILE A 107 24.56 -1.70 -7.79
C ILE A 107 24.94 -0.28 -7.36
N ALA A 108 26.17 -0.05 -6.88
CA ALA A 108 26.64 1.26 -6.48
C ALA A 108 26.59 2.28 -7.64
N ASP A 109 26.93 1.85 -8.86
CA ASP A 109 26.87 2.69 -10.06
C ASP A 109 25.41 3.08 -10.38
N ARG A 110 24.49 2.12 -10.37
CA ARG A 110 23.06 2.36 -10.62
C ARG A 110 22.40 3.26 -9.57
N ILE A 111 22.76 3.10 -8.31
CA ILE A 111 22.30 4.03 -7.26
C ILE A 111 22.93 5.42 -7.46
N GLY A 112 24.20 5.48 -7.87
CA GLY A 112 24.87 6.75 -8.24
C GLY A 112 24.18 7.48 -9.40
N GLU A 113 23.65 6.77 -10.40
CA GLU A 113 22.87 7.33 -11.52
C GLU A 113 21.56 8.00 -11.06
N LEU A 114 21.04 7.65 -9.86
CA LEU A 114 19.90 8.32 -9.24
C LEU A 114 20.27 9.66 -8.56
N GLY A 115 21.56 10.04 -8.58
CA GLY A 115 22.10 11.26 -7.99
C GLY A 115 22.61 11.09 -6.55
N TYR A 116 22.77 9.86 -6.07
CA TYR A 116 23.40 9.60 -4.78
C TYR A 116 24.95 9.61 -4.89
N THR A 117 25.60 10.20 -3.91
CA THR A 117 27.06 10.17 -3.80
C THR A 117 27.55 8.74 -3.54
N LYS A 118 28.44 8.22 -4.35
CA LYS A 118 29.11 6.93 -4.12
C LYS A 118 30.25 7.15 -3.10
N ARG A 119 30.03 6.78 -1.85
CA ARG A 119 30.98 7.00 -0.75
C ARG A 119 32.16 6.04 -0.88
N GLY A 120 33.38 6.59 -0.87
CA GLY A 120 34.61 5.77 -1.03
C GLY A 120 34.67 4.97 -2.33
N GLY A 121 34.09 5.50 -3.42
CA GLY A 121 34.02 4.80 -4.72
C GLY A 121 32.78 3.91 -4.88
N GLY A 122 31.95 3.80 -3.84
CA GLY A 122 30.68 3.04 -3.88
C GLY A 122 30.79 1.64 -3.29
N VAL A 123 31.91 0.94 -3.49
CA VAL A 123 32.14 -0.41 -2.94
C VAL A 123 33.22 -0.37 -1.87
N LYS A 124 33.00 -1.09 -0.79
CA LYS A 124 33.91 -1.23 0.35
C LYS A 124 33.96 -2.67 0.82
N THR A 125 35.05 -3.03 1.47
CA THR A 125 35.18 -4.33 2.16
C THR A 125 34.92 -4.18 3.65
N ASN A 126 34.12 -5.09 4.22
CA ASN A 126 33.95 -5.16 5.67
C ASN A 126 33.76 -6.62 6.13
N PRO A 127 34.85 -7.32 6.44
CA PRO A 127 34.80 -8.72 6.87
C PRO A 127 34.21 -8.90 8.30
N SER A 128 33.91 -7.79 9.01
CA SER A 128 33.25 -7.83 10.32
C SER A 128 31.75 -7.91 10.26
N LEU A 129 31.13 -7.57 9.12
CA LEU A 129 29.70 -7.68 8.95
C LEU A 129 29.26 -9.17 8.98
N TYR A 130 28.37 -9.47 9.92
CA TYR A 130 28.01 -10.84 10.26
C TYR A 130 27.47 -11.63 9.06
N VAL A 131 26.57 -11.05 8.29
CA VAL A 131 25.97 -11.67 7.10
C VAL A 131 27.03 -11.94 6.02
N LEU A 132 27.95 -11.00 5.77
CA LEU A 132 29.01 -11.17 4.79
C LEU A 132 30.01 -12.27 5.17
N ARG A 133 30.20 -12.47 6.49
CA ARG A 133 31.15 -13.42 7.03
C ARG A 133 30.62 -14.85 7.09
N HIS A 134 29.31 -15.01 7.35
CA HIS A 134 28.72 -16.30 7.73
C HIS A 134 27.78 -16.89 6.69
N THR A 135 27.42 -16.18 5.62
CA THR A 135 26.69 -16.76 4.49
C THR A 135 27.63 -17.63 3.66
N ALA A 136 27.12 -18.75 3.16
CA ALA A 136 27.89 -19.72 2.39
C ALA A 136 28.04 -19.31 0.92
N SER A 137 27.17 -18.47 0.39
CA SER A 137 27.18 -17.96 -0.97
C SER A 137 27.85 -16.58 -1.05
N PRO A 138 28.26 -16.11 -2.25
CA PRO A 138 28.73 -14.73 -2.42
C PRO A 138 27.72 -13.73 -1.90
N ALA A 139 28.14 -12.84 -0.99
CA ALA A 139 27.22 -11.92 -0.30
C ALA A 139 27.64 -10.46 -0.46
N LEU A 140 26.64 -9.59 -0.54
CA LEU A 140 26.81 -8.14 -0.47
C LEU A 140 25.73 -7.51 0.45
N LEU A 141 26.09 -6.34 1.00
CA LEU A 141 25.17 -5.53 1.82
C LEU A 141 25.09 -4.13 1.20
N VAL A 142 23.87 -3.71 0.90
CA VAL A 142 23.60 -2.41 0.28
C VAL A 142 23.11 -1.45 1.36
N GLU A 143 23.92 -0.43 1.66
CA GLU A 143 23.49 0.77 2.34
C GLU A 143 22.89 1.72 1.30
N CYS A 144 21.57 1.64 1.14
CA CYS A 144 20.84 2.33 0.07
C CYS A 144 21.12 3.84 0.07
N CYS A 145 20.93 4.47 1.22
CA CYS A 145 21.25 5.88 1.46
C CYS A 145 21.17 6.16 2.98
N PHE A 146 21.36 7.41 3.41
CA PHE A 146 21.26 7.79 4.83
C PHE A 146 19.84 8.18 5.20
N CYS A 147 19.24 7.46 6.15
CA CYS A 147 17.86 7.69 6.61
C CYS A 147 17.66 9.00 7.38
N ASP A 148 18.74 9.62 7.86
CA ASP A 148 18.75 10.90 8.57
C ASP A 148 19.22 12.09 7.72
N SER A 149 19.56 11.86 6.44
CA SER A 149 19.97 12.90 5.49
C SER A 149 18.77 13.50 4.74
N ALA A 150 18.57 14.82 4.87
CA ALA A 150 17.54 15.53 4.10
C ALA A 150 17.82 15.49 2.58
N GLU A 151 19.09 15.49 2.19
CA GLU A 151 19.50 15.38 0.79
C GLU A 151 19.11 14.02 0.20
N ASP A 152 19.39 12.94 0.91
CA ASP A 152 19.08 11.59 0.46
C ASP A 152 17.57 11.32 0.51
N ALA A 153 16.89 11.74 1.58
CA ALA A 153 15.44 11.58 1.72
C ALA A 153 14.67 12.31 0.62
N GLY A 154 15.16 13.46 0.16
CA GLY A 154 14.56 14.23 -0.94
C GLY A 154 14.62 13.52 -2.30
N LYS A 155 15.54 12.58 -2.47
CA LYS A 155 15.71 11.78 -3.71
C LYS A 155 15.04 10.41 -3.62
N TYR A 156 14.83 9.92 -2.37
CA TYR A 156 14.46 8.55 -2.10
C TYR A 156 13.02 8.22 -2.50
N THR A 157 12.89 7.11 -3.19
CA THR A 157 11.67 6.29 -3.23
C THR A 157 12.09 4.83 -3.27
N ALA A 158 11.37 3.96 -2.58
CA ALA A 158 11.66 2.53 -2.56
C ALA A 158 11.69 1.92 -3.98
N GLU A 159 10.83 2.42 -4.87
CA GLU A 159 10.76 1.97 -6.27
C GLU A 159 12.03 2.29 -7.07
N LYS A 160 12.54 3.53 -7.00
CA LYS A 160 13.77 3.91 -7.69
C LYS A 160 14.97 3.12 -7.15
N MET A 161 15.04 2.96 -5.82
CA MET A 161 16.12 2.22 -5.17
C MET A 161 16.11 0.75 -5.57
N ALA A 162 14.95 0.10 -5.54
CA ALA A 162 14.80 -1.29 -5.97
C ALA A 162 15.14 -1.47 -7.45
N ASN A 163 14.75 -0.54 -8.34
CA ASN A 163 15.11 -0.58 -9.76
C ASN A 163 16.63 -0.53 -9.96
N ALA A 164 17.33 0.33 -9.22
CA ALA A 164 18.78 0.44 -9.28
C ALA A 164 19.47 -0.85 -8.82
N ILE A 165 19.01 -1.44 -7.70
CA ILE A 165 19.54 -2.70 -7.17
C ILE A 165 19.33 -3.83 -8.17
N VAL A 166 18.11 -4.00 -8.70
CA VAL A 166 17.79 -5.04 -9.68
C VAL A 166 18.60 -4.87 -10.97
N ALA A 167 18.73 -3.65 -11.49
CA ALA A 167 19.56 -3.37 -12.66
C ALA A 167 21.03 -3.70 -12.41
N GLY A 168 21.55 -3.43 -11.21
CA GLY A 168 22.91 -3.81 -10.81
C GLY A 168 23.11 -5.34 -10.73
N ILE A 169 22.14 -6.06 -10.19
CA ILE A 169 22.17 -7.52 -10.10
C ILE A 169 22.12 -8.14 -11.50
N THR A 170 21.16 -7.74 -12.33
CA THR A 170 20.92 -8.34 -13.65
C THR A 170 21.87 -7.86 -14.73
N GLY A 171 22.57 -6.75 -14.51
CA GLY A 171 23.40 -6.08 -15.53
C GLY A 171 22.58 -5.34 -16.59
N SER A 172 21.28 -5.21 -16.41
CA SER A 172 20.37 -4.52 -17.33
C SER A 172 20.54 -3.00 -17.23
N ALA A 173 20.09 -2.26 -18.25
CA ALA A 173 19.92 -0.82 -18.13
C ALA A 173 18.83 -0.54 -17.09
N MET A 174 18.93 0.59 -16.35
CA MET A 174 17.81 1.03 -15.51
C MET A 174 16.60 1.29 -16.41
N SER A 175 15.56 0.49 -16.24
CA SER A 175 14.28 0.82 -16.86
C SER A 175 13.75 2.08 -16.22
N GLY A 176 13.80 3.19 -16.97
CA GLY A 176 12.92 4.31 -16.67
C GLY A 176 11.50 3.81 -16.79
N ASN A 177 10.80 3.76 -15.68
CA ASN A 177 9.33 3.65 -15.54
C ASN A 177 8.55 2.87 -16.63
N THR A 178 9.06 1.71 -17.06
CA THR A 178 8.25 0.80 -17.88
C THR A 178 8.37 -0.59 -17.26
N PRO A 179 7.28 -1.25 -16.88
CA PRO A 179 7.31 -2.66 -16.55
C PRO A 179 7.81 -3.40 -17.78
N SER A 180 8.98 -4.06 -17.67
CA SER A 180 9.50 -4.88 -18.74
C SER A 180 8.56 -6.06 -18.97
N GLY A 181 7.93 -6.05 -20.13
CA GLY A 181 7.61 -7.26 -20.85
C GLY A 181 6.74 -8.31 -20.18
N ASN A 182 5.60 -7.93 -19.61
CA ASN A 182 4.47 -8.84 -19.61
C ASN A 182 3.44 -8.29 -20.61
N THR A 183 3.17 -9.02 -21.67
CA THR A 183 2.15 -8.70 -22.69
C THR A 183 0.72 -8.78 -22.16
N LYS A 184 0.53 -8.83 -20.82
CA LYS A 184 -0.79 -8.82 -20.24
C LYS A 184 -1.35 -7.39 -20.22
N ASN A 185 -2.51 -7.21 -20.80
CA ASN A 185 -3.22 -5.93 -20.84
C ASN A 185 -4.07 -5.68 -19.58
N TRP A 186 -3.62 -6.18 -18.41
CA TRP A 186 -4.34 -6.03 -17.14
C TRP A 186 -3.38 -5.93 -15.96
N LEU A 187 -3.83 -5.24 -14.89
CA LEU A 187 -3.13 -5.20 -13.61
C LEU A 187 -3.61 -6.33 -12.71
N SER A 188 -2.73 -6.88 -11.89
CA SER A 188 -3.03 -7.89 -10.88
C SER A 188 -2.00 -7.86 -9.76
N ARG A 189 -2.21 -8.64 -8.73
CA ARG A 189 -1.27 -8.77 -7.61
C ARG A 189 0.16 -8.98 -8.07
N GLY A 190 1.07 -8.20 -7.51
CA GLY A 190 2.49 -8.19 -7.84
C GLY A 190 2.88 -7.17 -8.92
N ASP A 191 1.92 -6.53 -9.60
CA ASP A 191 2.23 -5.43 -10.52
C ASP A 191 2.54 -4.16 -9.74
N ILE A 192 3.41 -3.33 -10.32
CA ILE A 192 3.88 -2.08 -9.72
C ILE A 192 3.93 -0.98 -10.77
N GLY A 193 3.88 0.27 -10.30
CA GLY A 193 4.11 1.44 -11.14
C GLY A 193 2.92 2.39 -11.25
N THR A 194 3.00 3.29 -12.24
CA THR A 194 2.06 4.42 -12.39
C THR A 194 0.63 3.98 -12.71
N GLU A 195 0.46 2.88 -13.45
CA GLU A 195 -0.87 2.34 -13.74
C GLU A 195 -1.53 1.76 -12.50
N VAL A 196 -0.75 1.12 -11.60
CA VAL A 196 -1.22 0.66 -10.29
C VAL A 196 -1.59 1.85 -9.41
N THR A 197 -0.76 2.91 -9.39
CA THR A 197 -1.06 4.17 -8.69
C THR A 197 -2.38 4.77 -9.18
N ALA A 198 -2.61 4.81 -10.49
CA ALA A 198 -3.85 5.31 -11.07
C ALA A 198 -5.05 4.44 -10.67
N TRP A 199 -4.87 3.12 -10.63
CA TRP A 199 -5.90 2.19 -10.20
C TRP A 199 -6.23 2.34 -8.71
N GLN A 200 -5.24 2.47 -7.83
CA GLN A 200 -5.42 2.71 -6.39
C GLN A 200 -6.20 4.02 -6.13
N LYS A 201 -5.89 5.10 -6.86
CA LYS A 201 -6.68 6.33 -6.84
C LYS A 201 -8.13 6.06 -7.25
N THR A 202 -8.34 5.25 -8.29
CA THR A 202 -9.68 4.86 -8.73
C THR A 202 -10.42 4.06 -7.65
N LEU A 203 -9.77 3.08 -7.01
CA LEU A 203 -10.34 2.33 -5.88
C LEU A 203 -10.77 3.26 -4.74
N ASN A 204 -9.98 4.30 -4.46
CA ASN A 204 -10.30 5.25 -3.40
C ASN A 204 -11.53 6.12 -3.71
N THR A 205 -11.92 6.30 -4.97
CA THR A 205 -13.22 6.92 -5.32
C THR A 205 -14.41 6.04 -4.91
N PHE A 206 -14.17 4.77 -4.63
CA PHE A 206 -15.14 3.81 -4.08
C PHE A 206 -14.99 3.63 -2.56
N GLY A 207 -14.23 4.52 -1.90
CA GLY A 207 -14.01 4.45 -0.45
C GLY A 207 -13.20 3.23 -0.01
N SER A 208 -12.29 2.75 -0.84
CA SER A 208 -11.47 1.56 -0.56
C SER A 208 -10.42 1.79 0.52
N GLY A 209 -9.92 3.03 0.66
CA GLY A 209 -8.89 3.39 1.65
C GLY A 209 -7.57 2.65 1.45
N VAL A 210 -7.21 2.29 0.20
CA VAL A 210 -5.92 1.69 -0.11
C VAL A 210 -4.82 2.74 -0.13
N ASN A 211 -3.61 2.36 0.26
CA ASN A 211 -2.44 3.21 0.05
C ASN A 211 -2.20 3.41 -1.44
N VAL A 212 -1.87 4.66 -1.83
CA VAL A 212 -1.54 5.02 -3.21
C VAL A 212 -0.02 4.97 -3.36
N ASP A 213 0.53 3.76 -3.29
CA ASP A 213 1.98 3.47 -3.28
C ASP A 213 2.49 2.90 -4.61
N GLY A 214 1.59 2.61 -5.54
CA GLY A 214 1.93 2.01 -6.82
C GLY A 214 2.26 0.52 -6.74
N ASP A 215 1.93 -0.15 -5.63
CA ASP A 215 2.09 -1.58 -5.44
C ASP A 215 0.72 -2.27 -5.43
N PHE A 216 0.49 -3.19 -6.35
CA PHE A 216 -0.72 -4.02 -6.37
C PHE A 216 -0.59 -5.16 -5.35
N GLY A 217 -0.55 -4.78 -4.08
CA GLY A 217 -0.46 -5.71 -2.95
C GLY A 217 -1.77 -6.41 -2.63
N PRO A 218 -1.80 -7.25 -1.55
CA PRO A 218 -2.98 -7.99 -1.13
C PRO A 218 -4.21 -7.12 -0.83
N ASP A 219 -4.01 -5.92 -0.27
CA ASP A 219 -5.11 -5.00 0.01
C ASP A 219 -5.68 -4.41 -1.27
N THR A 220 -4.82 -3.99 -2.23
CA THR A 220 -5.24 -3.53 -3.55
C THR A 220 -6.04 -4.61 -4.29
N GLU A 221 -5.60 -5.87 -4.25
CA GLU A 221 -6.33 -7.00 -4.84
C GLU A 221 -7.71 -7.19 -4.18
N THR A 222 -7.76 -7.22 -2.86
CA THR A 222 -9.01 -7.37 -2.09
C THR A 222 -10.01 -6.27 -2.45
N GLN A 223 -9.56 -5.01 -2.50
CA GLN A 223 -10.42 -3.90 -2.85
C GLN A 223 -10.80 -3.89 -4.34
N THR A 224 -9.93 -4.39 -5.22
CA THR A 224 -10.26 -4.61 -6.63
C THR A 224 -11.42 -5.60 -6.76
N ILE A 225 -11.35 -6.75 -6.10
CA ILE A 225 -12.42 -7.75 -6.10
C ILE A 225 -13.74 -7.16 -5.57
N ARG A 226 -13.68 -6.35 -4.50
CA ARG A 226 -14.85 -5.66 -3.97
C ARG A 226 -15.48 -4.72 -4.99
N VAL A 227 -14.67 -3.90 -5.65
CA VAL A 227 -15.14 -2.96 -6.67
C VAL A 227 -15.67 -3.70 -7.90
N GLN A 228 -15.02 -4.76 -8.34
CA GLN A 228 -15.52 -5.61 -9.44
C GLN A 228 -16.91 -6.14 -9.17
N ARG A 229 -17.17 -6.66 -7.95
CA ARG A 229 -18.52 -7.11 -7.55
C ARG A 229 -19.53 -5.96 -7.59
N LEU A 230 -19.14 -4.79 -7.10
CA LEU A 230 -20.02 -3.60 -7.06
C LEU A 230 -20.41 -3.14 -8.47
N VAL A 231 -19.48 -3.14 -9.41
CA VAL A 231 -19.71 -2.67 -10.79
C VAL A 231 -20.20 -3.76 -11.75
N GLY A 232 -20.41 -5.00 -11.27
CA GLY A 232 -20.85 -6.13 -12.06
C GLY A 232 -19.79 -6.71 -13.00
N ALA A 233 -18.51 -6.48 -12.72
CA ALA A 233 -17.39 -7.13 -13.39
C ALA A 233 -17.06 -8.50 -12.77
N ASN A 234 -16.28 -9.33 -13.49
CA ASN A 234 -15.78 -10.59 -12.93
C ASN A 234 -14.86 -10.31 -11.71
N PRO A 235 -15.14 -10.86 -10.51
CA PRO A 235 -14.39 -10.55 -9.29
C PRO A 235 -13.11 -11.40 -9.16
N ASP A 236 -12.23 -11.32 -10.15
CA ASP A 236 -10.99 -12.10 -10.27
C ASP A 236 -9.73 -11.37 -9.76
N GLY A 237 -9.87 -10.12 -9.29
CA GLY A 237 -8.75 -9.30 -8.84
C GLY A 237 -7.89 -8.75 -9.98
N CYS A 238 -8.26 -9.00 -11.25
CA CYS A 238 -7.50 -8.52 -12.41
C CYS A 238 -8.15 -7.30 -13.05
N VAL A 239 -7.38 -6.26 -13.32
CA VAL A 239 -7.86 -4.97 -13.85
C VAL A 239 -7.59 -4.87 -15.34
N GLY A 240 -8.34 -5.62 -16.13
CA GLY A 240 -8.33 -5.54 -17.59
C GLY A 240 -9.35 -4.52 -18.15
N GLU A 241 -9.44 -4.42 -19.46
CA GLU A 241 -10.34 -3.51 -20.16
C GLU A 241 -11.82 -3.68 -19.74
N LYS A 242 -12.26 -4.91 -19.46
CA LYS A 242 -13.63 -5.18 -18.98
C LYS A 242 -13.86 -4.53 -17.62
N THR A 243 -12.93 -4.67 -16.68
CA THR A 243 -13.00 -4.05 -15.36
C THR A 243 -12.97 -2.53 -15.47
N LYS A 244 -12.03 -1.96 -16.24
CA LYS A 244 -11.93 -0.50 -16.47
C LYS A 244 -13.21 0.06 -17.10
N SER A 245 -13.77 -0.61 -18.10
CA SER A 245 -15.01 -0.21 -18.76
C SER A 245 -16.22 -0.26 -17.83
N ALA A 246 -16.36 -1.32 -17.02
CA ALA A 246 -17.44 -1.45 -16.04
C ALA A 246 -17.35 -0.35 -14.96
N VAL A 247 -16.14 -0.06 -14.45
CA VAL A 247 -15.89 1.04 -13.51
C VAL A 247 -16.26 2.38 -14.15
N SER A 248 -15.81 2.65 -15.37
CA SER A 248 -16.13 3.89 -16.09
C SER A 248 -17.64 4.07 -16.29
N ALA A 249 -18.34 2.99 -16.68
CA ALA A 249 -19.79 3.00 -16.86
C ALA A 249 -20.55 3.22 -15.54
N TYR A 250 -20.05 2.64 -14.45
CA TYR A 250 -20.60 2.83 -13.11
C TYR A 250 -20.44 4.28 -12.64
N LEU A 251 -19.25 4.86 -12.78
CA LEU A 251 -18.96 6.22 -12.36
C LEU A 251 -19.69 7.31 -13.17
N LYS A 252 -20.25 6.99 -14.33
CA LYS A 252 -21.10 7.89 -15.14
C LYS A 252 -22.55 7.99 -14.66
N LYS A 253 -22.92 7.24 -13.63
CA LYS A 253 -24.27 7.23 -13.04
C LYS A 253 -24.22 7.67 -11.59
N ASN A 254 -25.38 8.09 -11.08
CA ASN A 254 -25.55 8.24 -9.63
C ASN A 254 -25.57 6.87 -8.97
N ASN A 255 -24.83 6.67 -7.91
CA ASN A 255 -24.70 5.37 -7.26
C ASN A 255 -24.50 5.46 -5.76
N TRP A 256 -25.06 4.49 -5.04
CA TRP A 256 -24.73 4.22 -3.65
C TRP A 256 -23.34 3.59 -3.55
N ILE A 257 -22.52 4.11 -2.65
CA ILE A 257 -21.19 3.56 -2.37
C ILE A 257 -21.09 3.27 -0.87
N GLN A 258 -20.83 2.00 -0.54
CA GLN A 258 -20.46 1.61 0.82
C GLN A 258 -18.94 1.63 0.96
N VAL A 259 -18.43 2.40 1.91
CA VAL A 259 -17.00 2.43 2.19
C VAL A 259 -16.58 1.28 3.11
N ARG A 260 -15.28 1.12 3.31
CA ARG A 260 -14.67 0.01 4.04
C ARG A 260 -15.16 -0.13 5.49
N ASP A 261 -15.50 0.97 6.16
CA ASP A 261 -16.02 1.01 7.53
C ASP A 261 -17.53 0.78 7.63
N GLY A 262 -18.20 0.47 6.53
CA GLY A 262 -19.63 0.17 6.46
C GLY A 262 -20.53 1.37 6.23
N ARG A 263 -20.03 2.61 6.31
CA ARG A 263 -20.82 3.81 6.03
C ARG A 263 -21.20 3.89 4.56
N TRP A 264 -22.29 4.61 4.27
CA TRP A 264 -22.81 4.81 2.94
C TRP A 264 -22.80 6.29 2.56
N TRP A 265 -22.53 6.57 1.29
CA TRP A 265 -22.74 7.86 0.65
C TRP A 265 -23.33 7.68 -0.74
N TYR A 266 -23.96 8.73 -1.27
CA TYR A 266 -24.53 8.70 -2.60
C TYR A 266 -23.72 9.58 -3.54
N ARG A 267 -23.04 8.95 -4.48
CA ARG A 267 -22.21 9.63 -5.47
C ARG A 267 -23.04 10.02 -6.67
N HIS A 268 -22.98 11.28 -7.07
CA HIS A 268 -23.54 11.78 -8.31
C HIS A 268 -22.64 11.48 -9.50
N ALA A 269 -23.22 11.48 -10.74
CA ALA A 269 -22.50 11.20 -11.98
C ALA A 269 -21.36 12.19 -12.27
N ASP A 270 -21.49 13.43 -11.80
CA ASP A 270 -20.46 14.47 -11.89
C ASP A 270 -19.32 14.32 -10.84
N GLY A 271 -19.44 13.36 -9.95
CA GLY A 271 -18.50 13.12 -8.87
C GLY A 271 -18.83 13.84 -7.57
N GLY A 272 -19.86 14.68 -7.53
CA GLY A 272 -20.38 15.34 -6.35
C GLY A 272 -21.19 14.42 -5.44
N TYR A 273 -21.69 14.96 -4.34
CA TYR A 273 -22.57 14.30 -3.38
C TYR A 273 -23.28 15.31 -2.48
N THR A 274 -24.44 14.94 -1.94
CA THR A 274 -25.22 15.78 -1.01
C THR A 274 -24.55 15.84 0.35
N ARG A 275 -24.57 17.05 0.96
CA ARG A 275 -24.04 17.31 2.32
C ARG A 275 -25.03 18.12 3.12
N ASN A 276 -25.20 17.74 4.38
CA ASN A 276 -26.03 18.43 5.35
C ASN A 276 -27.40 18.80 4.77
N ASP A 277 -28.00 17.87 4.02
CA ASP A 277 -29.27 18.08 3.35
C ASP A 277 -29.95 16.76 2.98
N TRP A 278 -31.19 16.86 2.56
CA TRP A 278 -32.02 15.77 2.06
C TRP A 278 -31.82 15.55 0.57
N GLU A 279 -31.88 14.29 0.17
CA GLU A 279 -31.93 13.91 -1.24
C GLU A 279 -32.97 12.82 -1.47
N LYS A 280 -33.76 12.95 -2.55
CA LYS A 280 -34.74 11.95 -2.95
C LYS A 280 -34.12 10.99 -3.98
N ILE A 281 -33.87 9.77 -3.57
CA ILE A 281 -33.19 8.75 -4.38
C ILE A 281 -34.17 7.59 -4.60
N GLY A 282 -34.48 7.29 -5.86
CA GLY A 282 -35.42 6.23 -6.19
C GLY A 282 -36.83 6.43 -5.58
N GLY A 283 -37.24 7.68 -5.38
CA GLY A 283 -38.54 8.01 -4.77
C GLY A 283 -38.54 8.08 -3.24
N VAL A 284 -37.46 7.70 -2.56
CA VAL A 284 -37.30 7.67 -1.11
C VAL A 284 -36.39 8.81 -0.66
N TRP A 285 -36.70 9.46 0.47
CA TRP A 285 -35.85 10.49 1.05
C TRP A 285 -34.78 9.90 1.94
N PHE A 286 -33.56 10.43 1.81
CA PHE A 286 -32.40 10.15 2.63
C PHE A 286 -31.80 11.46 3.11
N PHE A 287 -31.16 11.46 4.28
CA PHE A 287 -30.44 12.61 4.80
C PHE A 287 -28.95 12.29 4.89
N PHE A 288 -28.14 13.27 4.52
CA PHE A 288 -26.68 13.17 4.56
C PHE A 288 -26.12 14.21 5.52
N ASP A 289 -25.14 13.81 6.34
CA ASP A 289 -24.46 14.72 7.25
C ASP A 289 -23.56 15.74 6.54
N GLY A 290 -22.89 16.60 7.32
CA GLY A 290 -21.96 17.61 6.77
C GLY A 290 -20.75 17.04 6.04
N SER A 291 -20.43 15.76 6.24
CA SER A 291 -19.37 15.02 5.52
C SER A 291 -19.91 14.23 4.33
N GLY A 292 -21.23 14.17 4.14
CA GLY A 292 -21.90 13.45 3.06
C GLY A 292 -22.20 11.98 3.38
N TRP A 293 -22.13 11.57 4.64
CA TRP A 293 -22.52 10.22 5.05
C TRP A 293 -24.04 10.11 5.23
N MET A 294 -24.62 9.03 4.71
CA MET A 294 -26.01 8.69 4.92
C MET A 294 -26.29 8.49 6.42
N MET A 295 -27.26 9.21 6.92
CA MET A 295 -27.69 9.12 8.31
C MET A 295 -28.72 8.02 8.53
N THR A 296 -28.80 7.56 9.78
CA THR A 296 -29.81 6.59 10.26
C THR A 296 -30.27 7.01 11.67
N GLY A 297 -31.46 6.56 12.08
CA GLY A 297 -32.03 6.92 13.39
C GLY A 297 -32.69 8.31 13.38
N TRP A 298 -32.81 8.91 14.56
CA TRP A 298 -33.40 10.22 14.70
C TRP A 298 -32.46 11.32 14.26
N ILE A 299 -32.97 12.26 13.47
CA ILE A 299 -32.27 13.50 13.10
C ILE A 299 -33.18 14.69 13.35
N GLU A 300 -32.60 15.82 13.74
CA GLU A 300 -33.26 17.11 13.82
C GLU A 300 -32.88 17.95 12.60
N TRP A 301 -33.92 18.48 11.90
CA TRP A 301 -33.71 19.33 10.73
C TRP A 301 -34.76 20.46 10.71
N LYS A 302 -34.31 21.71 10.78
CA LYS A 302 -35.16 22.89 10.76
C LYS A 302 -36.30 22.79 11.78
N ASP A 303 -35.92 22.56 13.05
CA ASP A 303 -36.81 22.46 14.21
C ASP A 303 -37.87 21.31 14.15
N ASN A 304 -37.62 20.31 13.29
CA ASN A 304 -38.47 19.13 13.19
C ASN A 304 -37.63 17.86 13.32
N TRP A 305 -38.19 16.83 13.96
CA TRP A 305 -37.58 15.52 14.08
C TRP A 305 -38.06 14.58 12.97
N TYR A 306 -37.11 13.80 12.42
CA TYR A 306 -37.35 12.79 11.40
C TYR A 306 -36.66 11.48 11.81
N TYR A 307 -37.23 10.36 11.42
CA TYR A 307 -36.62 9.07 11.67
C TYR A 307 -36.19 8.38 10.38
N LEU A 308 -34.93 7.98 10.34
CA LEU A 308 -34.31 7.26 9.23
C LEU A 308 -34.14 5.80 9.62
N LYS A 309 -34.65 4.88 8.81
CA LYS A 309 -34.51 3.43 9.01
C LYS A 309 -33.03 3.01 8.95
N ALA A 310 -32.73 1.77 9.32
CA ALA A 310 -31.36 1.24 9.27
C ALA A 310 -30.73 1.27 7.86
N ASN A 311 -31.55 1.28 6.82
CA ASN A 311 -31.11 1.44 5.43
C ASN A 311 -31.07 2.91 4.97
N GLY A 312 -31.23 3.87 5.89
CA GLY A 312 -31.22 5.31 5.62
C GLY A 312 -32.54 5.89 5.12
N ALA A 313 -33.52 5.08 4.77
CA ALA A 313 -34.79 5.54 4.24
C ALA A 313 -35.59 6.33 5.29
N MET A 314 -36.08 7.52 4.93
CA MET A 314 -36.99 8.29 5.80
C MET A 314 -38.29 7.54 6.05
N THR A 315 -38.67 7.45 7.30
CA THR A 315 -39.97 6.91 7.72
C THR A 315 -41.07 7.97 7.53
N ALA A 316 -42.21 7.58 7.01
CA ALA A 316 -43.37 8.46 6.82
C ALA A 316 -44.66 7.67 7.00
N ASP A 317 -45.68 8.31 7.61
CA ASP A 317 -47.02 7.74 7.91
C ASP A 317 -46.92 6.41 8.67
N GLU A 318 -46.05 6.35 9.70
CA GLU A 318 -45.70 5.13 10.41
C GLU A 318 -45.40 5.38 11.90
N LEU A 319 -45.64 4.38 12.74
CA LEU A 319 -45.24 4.39 14.15
C LEU A 319 -43.78 3.90 14.29
N VAL A 320 -42.92 4.72 14.87
CA VAL A 320 -41.54 4.40 15.23
C VAL A 320 -41.43 3.99 16.68
N ARG A 321 -40.95 2.77 16.96
CA ARG A 321 -40.73 2.24 18.31
C ARG A 321 -39.25 2.21 18.61
N THR A 322 -38.80 3.05 19.53
CA THR A 322 -37.37 3.14 19.89
C THR A 322 -37.21 3.64 21.32
N GLY A 323 -36.20 3.17 22.03
CA GLY A 323 -35.88 3.59 23.39
C GLY A 323 -37.03 3.38 24.40
N GLY A 324 -37.92 2.39 24.14
CA GLY A 324 -39.09 2.12 24.98
C GLY A 324 -40.28 3.06 24.74
N ASN A 325 -40.18 3.99 23.81
CA ASN A 325 -41.21 4.95 23.44
C ASN A 325 -41.81 4.65 22.06
N VAL A 326 -42.99 5.20 21.81
CA VAL A 326 -43.67 5.11 20.50
C VAL A 326 -43.86 6.54 20.00
N TYR A 327 -43.48 6.76 18.77
CA TYR A 327 -43.58 8.03 18.06
C TYR A 327 -44.34 7.84 16.77
N TYR A 328 -45.17 8.79 16.38
CA TYR A 328 -45.79 8.82 15.07
C TYR A 328 -45.04 9.83 14.20
N VAL A 329 -44.68 9.42 12.98
CA VAL A 329 -44.20 10.34 11.94
C VAL A 329 -45.29 10.48 10.88
N ASP A 330 -45.61 11.72 10.53
CA ASP A 330 -46.69 12.03 9.57
C ASP A 330 -46.25 11.68 8.10
N LYS A 331 -47.17 11.94 7.15
CA LYS A 331 -46.92 11.73 5.72
C LYS A 331 -45.74 12.52 5.17
N SER A 332 -45.33 13.62 5.82
CA SER A 332 -44.16 14.41 5.46
C SER A 332 -42.88 13.89 6.14
N GLY A 333 -42.95 12.87 6.99
CA GLY A 333 -41.88 12.31 7.79
C GLY A 333 -41.60 13.04 9.11
N LYS A 334 -42.35 14.09 9.44
CA LYS A 334 -42.16 14.82 10.69
C LYS A 334 -42.72 14.06 11.87
N MET A 335 -41.95 14.04 12.97
CA MET A 335 -42.41 13.46 14.23
C MET A 335 -43.55 14.29 14.79
N CYS A 336 -44.64 13.61 15.12
CA CYS A 336 -45.73 14.15 15.91
C CYS A 336 -45.64 13.63 17.35
N TYR A 337 -46.07 14.42 18.32
CA TYR A 337 -46.12 13.97 19.71
C TYR A 337 -47.25 12.96 19.87
N THR A 338 -46.91 11.82 20.49
CA THR A 338 -47.84 10.74 20.78
C THR A 338 -47.78 10.39 22.27
N ASP A 339 -48.85 9.89 22.79
CA ASP A 339 -48.86 9.24 24.10
C ASP A 339 -48.18 7.84 24.04
N LYS A 340 -48.15 7.15 25.18
CA LYS A 340 -47.54 5.82 25.32
C LYS A 340 -48.22 4.74 24.46
N THR A 341 -49.40 4.98 23.97
CA THR A 341 -50.16 4.05 23.12
C THR A 341 -49.99 4.34 21.63
N GLY A 342 -49.33 5.48 21.29
CA GLY A 342 -49.17 5.97 19.93
C GLY A 342 -50.31 6.86 19.44
N ALA A 343 -51.22 7.29 20.35
CA ALA A 343 -52.23 8.29 20.04
C ALA A 343 -51.59 9.68 19.93
N LEU A 344 -51.96 10.47 18.91
CA LEU A 344 -51.50 11.84 18.74
C LEU A 344 -51.98 12.71 19.93
N LEU A 345 -51.09 13.50 20.49
CA LEU A 345 -51.37 14.50 21.52
C LEU A 345 -51.83 15.83 20.89
#